data_2e33f7be9b3b28a0aef36956b1636681
#
_entry.id   2e33f7be9b3b28a0aef36956b1636681
#
_cell.length_a   1.000
_cell.length_b   1.000
_cell.length_c   1.000
_cell.angle_alpha   90.00
_cell.angle_beta   90.00
_cell.angle_gamma   90.00
#
_symmetry.space_group_name_H-M   'P 1'
#
loop_
_entity.id
_entity.type
_entity.pdbx_description
1 polymer ?
#
loop_
_entity_poly.entity_id
_entity_poly.type
_entity_poly.pdbx_seq_one_letter_code
_entity_poly.pdbx_strand_id
1 'polypeptide(L)'
;QRQMCIRDRIKAKVEAHGRHKKQSGGSGQFGDVWIRFEPQDESDDMIFAEEVFGGSVPKNFFPSVEKGLRNAVQKGVLAGYPLVGLKAVLYDGSYHPVDSNDMAFQTAARLAYQDGIPKAKPTILEPIGLLKVTIPDANLGDIMSDISSKRRGTVLGMTAEDGMQTVEAEVPMAEMGSYTIDLRSMTQGRGSFSCKFVRYEEAPGNVQQKVIEEAKKEQEA
;
A
#
# COMPACT_ATOMS: atom_id res chain seq x y z
N GLN A 1 -8.88 4.88 16.32
CA GLN A 1 -9.00 3.92 15.21
C GLN A 1 -7.85 4.14 14.25
N ARG A 2 -6.89 3.22 14.24
CA ARG A 2 -6.00 3.12 13.10
C ARG A 2 -6.89 2.74 11.92
N GLN A 3 -7.20 3.70 11.08
CA GLN A 3 -7.72 3.39 9.74
C GLN A 3 -6.77 2.34 9.16
N MET A 4 -7.29 1.15 8.86
CA MET A 4 -6.53 0.20 8.06
C MET A 4 -6.35 0.84 6.70
N CYS A 5 -5.13 1.33 6.49
CA CYS A 5 -4.81 2.19 5.36
C CYS A 5 -4.78 1.37 4.08
N ILE A 6 -5.31 1.94 3.04
CA ILE A 6 -5.00 1.61 1.65
C ILE A 6 -3.49 1.54 1.48
N ARG A 7 -3.01 0.63 0.64
CA ARG A 7 -1.60 0.43 0.37
C ARG A 7 -1.34 0.37 -1.11
N ASP A 8 -0.13 0.74 -1.51
CA ASP A 8 0.33 0.58 -2.87
C ASP A 8 1.11 -0.74 -3.03
N ARG A 9 1.13 -1.27 -4.23
CA ARG A 9 1.93 -2.43 -4.61
C ARG A 9 2.34 -2.34 -6.08
N ILE A 10 3.52 -2.87 -6.43
CA ILE A 10 3.92 -3.05 -7.83
C ILE A 10 3.56 -4.46 -8.32
N LYS A 11 3.28 -4.59 -9.62
CA LYS A 11 2.96 -5.87 -10.25
C LYS A 11 4.02 -6.37 -11.23
N ALA A 12 5.00 -5.54 -11.56
CA ALA A 12 6.05 -5.87 -12.51
C ALA A 12 7.43 -5.54 -11.95
N LYS A 13 8.42 -6.31 -12.40
CA LYS A 13 9.84 -6.02 -12.17
C LYS A 13 10.27 -4.84 -13.03
N VAL A 14 11.12 -3.98 -12.47
CA VAL A 14 11.70 -2.83 -13.15
C VAL A 14 13.13 -2.59 -12.69
N GLU A 15 13.96 -2.09 -13.58
CA GLU A 15 15.28 -1.58 -13.28
C GLU A 15 15.26 -0.05 -13.38
N ALA A 16 15.84 0.61 -12.39
CA ALA A 16 15.81 2.05 -12.29
C ALA A 16 17.16 2.62 -11.91
N HIS A 17 17.43 3.80 -12.40
CA HIS A 17 18.66 4.55 -12.14
C HIS A 17 18.35 5.80 -11.33
N GLY A 18 19.09 6.00 -10.25
CA GLY A 18 19.04 7.24 -9.46
C GLY A 18 20.43 7.83 -9.33
N ARG A 19 20.58 9.08 -9.74
CA ARG A 19 21.82 9.81 -9.63
C ARG A 19 21.60 11.17 -9.01
N HIS A 20 22.33 11.42 -7.93
CA HIS A 20 22.38 12.73 -7.26
C HIS A 20 23.79 13.28 -7.39
N LYS A 21 23.91 14.41 -8.08
CA LYS A 21 25.16 15.16 -8.20
C LYS A 21 24.90 16.62 -7.94
N LYS A 22 25.58 17.16 -6.94
CA LYS A 22 25.54 18.59 -6.60
C LYS A 22 26.96 19.13 -6.48
N GLN A 23 27.28 20.14 -7.25
CA GLN A 23 28.57 20.82 -7.21
C GLN A 23 28.27 22.33 -7.14
N SER A 24 28.14 22.89 -5.94
CA SER A 24 27.98 24.33 -5.76
C SER A 24 28.49 24.77 -4.40
N GLY A 25 29.49 25.63 -4.39
CA GLY A 25 29.90 26.48 -3.27
C GLY A 25 30.27 25.79 -1.96
N GLY A 26 30.95 24.64 -2.00
CA GLY A 26 31.34 23.88 -0.80
C GLY A 26 31.69 22.42 -1.14
N SER A 27 31.59 21.51 -0.18
CA SER A 27 31.76 20.08 -0.44
C SER A 27 30.67 19.60 -1.38
N GLY A 28 31.07 18.92 -2.47
CA GLY A 28 30.16 18.31 -3.44
C GLY A 28 29.33 17.18 -2.83
N GLN A 29 28.29 16.76 -3.54
CA GLN A 29 27.51 15.58 -3.21
C GLN A 29 27.42 14.70 -4.45
N PHE A 30 27.70 13.41 -4.30
CA PHE A 30 27.62 12.44 -5.38
C PHE A 30 27.12 11.09 -4.88
N GLY A 31 26.05 10.61 -5.48
CA GLY A 31 25.53 9.26 -5.29
C GLY A 31 24.92 8.78 -6.60
N ASP A 32 25.20 7.54 -6.96
CA ASP A 32 24.74 6.94 -8.22
C ASP A 32 24.44 5.46 -7.98
N VAL A 33 23.20 5.05 -8.22
CA VAL A 33 22.73 3.69 -7.95
C VAL A 33 21.84 3.16 -9.06
N TRP A 34 22.03 1.88 -9.38
CA TRP A 34 21.08 1.10 -10.18
C TRP A 34 20.39 0.10 -9.28
N ILE A 35 19.07 0.14 -9.26
CA ILE A 35 18.25 -0.68 -8.37
C ILE A 35 17.22 -1.43 -9.20
N ARG A 36 17.11 -2.72 -8.94
CA ARG A 36 16.04 -3.57 -9.46
C ARG A 36 14.94 -3.68 -8.44
N PHE A 37 13.74 -3.28 -8.80
CA PHE A 37 12.54 -3.40 -7.97
C PHE A 37 11.71 -4.58 -8.45
N GLU A 38 11.36 -5.46 -7.54
CA GLU A 38 10.58 -6.66 -7.80
C GLU A 38 9.42 -6.77 -6.81
N PRO A 39 8.22 -7.23 -7.25
CA PRO A 39 7.19 -7.61 -6.30
C PRO A 39 7.60 -8.87 -5.54
N GLN A 40 7.24 -8.94 -4.25
CA GLN A 40 7.47 -10.14 -3.43
C GLN A 40 6.27 -10.35 -2.49
N ASP A 41 6.03 -11.61 -2.11
CA ASP A 41 4.91 -12.03 -1.27
C ASP A 41 5.34 -12.54 0.11
N GLU A 42 6.64 -12.49 0.41
CA GLU A 42 7.20 -13.03 1.65
C GLU A 42 6.90 -12.13 2.87
N SER A 43 6.84 -10.83 2.65
CA SER A 43 6.63 -9.83 3.70
C SER A 43 5.99 -8.56 3.15
N ASP A 44 5.18 -7.89 3.97
CA ASP A 44 4.73 -6.52 3.68
C ASP A 44 5.89 -5.52 3.76
N ASP A 45 6.88 -5.79 4.59
CA ASP A 45 8.07 -4.97 4.70
C ASP A 45 8.97 -5.11 3.46
N MET A 46 9.68 -4.03 3.14
CA MET A 46 10.64 -4.05 2.04
C MET A 46 11.80 -4.99 2.35
N ILE A 47 12.10 -5.88 1.40
CA ILE A 47 13.31 -6.72 1.42
C ILE A 47 14.40 -5.99 0.63
N PHE A 48 15.53 -5.73 1.27
CA PHE A 48 16.71 -5.15 0.63
C PHE A 48 17.77 -6.22 0.40
N ALA A 49 18.30 -6.27 -0.81
CA ALA A 49 19.41 -7.14 -1.18
C ALA A 49 20.46 -6.36 -2.00
N GLU A 50 21.67 -6.90 -2.06
CA GLU A 50 22.75 -6.32 -2.85
C GLU A 50 23.40 -7.38 -3.74
N GLU A 51 23.70 -7.02 -4.97
CA GLU A 51 24.37 -7.84 -5.98
C GLU A 51 25.49 -7.02 -6.65
N VAL A 52 26.07 -6.06 -5.94
CA VAL A 52 27.10 -5.17 -6.48
C VAL A 52 28.38 -5.94 -6.76
N PHE A 53 28.83 -5.85 -8.01
CA PHE A 53 30.08 -6.47 -8.45
C PHE A 53 31.19 -5.43 -8.59
N GLY A 54 32.43 -5.84 -8.29
CA GLY A 54 33.63 -5.01 -8.53
C GLY A 54 33.76 -3.76 -7.66
N GLY A 55 32.89 -3.59 -6.63
CA GLY A 55 32.96 -2.45 -5.72
C GLY A 55 32.52 -1.13 -6.36
N SER A 56 31.68 -1.16 -7.39
CA SER A 56 31.13 0.04 -8.04
C SER A 56 30.41 0.98 -7.06
N VAL A 57 29.77 0.41 -6.04
CA VAL A 57 29.30 1.12 -4.86
C VAL A 57 30.03 0.56 -3.63
N PRO A 58 30.75 1.38 -2.85
CA PRO A 58 31.38 0.92 -1.61
C PRO A 58 30.38 0.38 -0.60
N LYS A 59 30.71 -0.72 0.07
CA LYS A 59 29.82 -1.43 1.01
C LYS A 59 29.31 -0.56 2.17
N ASN A 60 30.12 0.42 2.60
CA ASN A 60 29.72 1.36 3.66
C ASN A 60 28.52 2.23 3.28
N PHE A 61 28.20 2.37 1.98
CA PHE A 61 27.00 3.11 1.52
C PHE A 61 25.76 2.25 1.33
N PHE A 62 25.85 0.92 1.43
CA PHE A 62 24.67 0.05 1.33
C PHE A 62 23.59 0.37 2.36
N PRO A 63 23.93 0.61 3.65
CA PRO A 63 22.93 1.03 4.62
C PRO A 63 22.25 2.37 4.28
N SER A 64 22.99 3.28 3.63
CA SER A 64 22.44 4.58 3.19
C SER A 64 21.44 4.41 2.06
N VAL A 65 21.73 3.56 1.09
CA VAL A 65 20.79 3.20 0.01
C VAL A 65 19.54 2.55 0.58
N GLU A 66 19.69 1.56 1.46
CA GLU A 66 18.56 0.91 2.13
C GLU A 66 17.71 1.89 2.90
N LYS A 67 18.31 2.78 3.68
CA LYS A 67 17.61 3.82 4.45
C LYS A 67 16.82 4.77 3.53
N GLY A 68 17.43 5.20 2.44
CA GLY A 68 16.76 6.02 1.43
C GLY A 68 15.53 5.36 0.84
N LEU A 69 15.61 4.05 0.54
CA LEU A 69 14.48 3.26 0.03
C LEU A 69 13.41 3.03 1.10
N ARG A 70 13.77 2.71 2.33
CA ARG A 70 12.81 2.52 3.44
C ARG A 70 12.02 3.79 3.72
N ASN A 71 12.62 4.95 3.58
CA ASN A 71 11.93 6.22 3.68
C ASN A 71 11.02 6.46 2.46
N ALA A 72 11.48 6.12 1.26
CA ALA A 72 10.72 6.31 0.02
C ALA A 72 9.45 5.45 -0.05
N VAL A 73 9.49 4.20 0.41
CA VAL A 73 8.33 3.28 0.39
C VAL A 73 7.18 3.71 1.30
N GLN A 74 7.41 4.62 2.24
CA GLN A 74 6.35 5.19 3.08
C GLN A 74 5.36 6.03 2.28
N LYS A 75 5.74 6.47 1.08
CA LYS A 75 4.90 7.26 0.19
C LYS A 75 4.88 6.66 -1.20
N GLY A 76 3.78 5.99 -1.55
CA GLY A 76 3.53 5.44 -2.87
C GLY A 76 3.30 6.51 -3.93
N VAL A 77 3.45 6.11 -5.20
CA VAL A 77 3.42 7.04 -6.35
C VAL A 77 2.01 7.35 -6.86
N LEU A 78 1.00 6.54 -6.51
CA LEU A 78 -0.37 6.73 -6.99
C LEU A 78 -1.16 7.73 -6.15
N ALA A 79 -1.27 7.49 -4.84
CA ALA A 79 -2.08 8.29 -3.93
C ALA A 79 -1.35 8.63 -2.61
N GLY A 80 -0.06 8.33 -2.50
CA GLY A 80 0.75 8.62 -1.33
C GLY A 80 0.64 7.61 -0.19
N TYR A 81 -0.03 6.48 -0.38
CA TYR A 81 -0.09 5.41 0.61
C TYR A 81 1.19 4.56 0.61
N PRO A 82 1.54 3.90 1.75
CA PRO A 82 2.74 3.08 1.80
C PRO A 82 2.77 1.98 0.74
N LEU A 83 3.94 1.77 0.13
CA LEU A 83 4.18 0.66 -0.79
C LEU A 83 4.61 -0.57 0.01
N VAL A 84 3.94 -1.70 -0.22
CA VAL A 84 4.22 -2.98 0.44
C VAL A 84 4.63 -4.06 -0.56
N GLY A 85 5.21 -5.14 -0.06
CA GLY A 85 5.58 -6.30 -0.87
C GLY A 85 6.64 -5.98 -1.93
N LEU A 86 7.63 -5.15 -1.60
CA LEU A 86 8.71 -4.74 -2.47
C LEU A 86 10.01 -5.43 -2.10
N LYS A 87 10.71 -5.97 -3.09
CA LYS A 87 12.11 -6.33 -3.02
C LYS A 87 12.92 -5.34 -3.84
N ALA A 88 13.91 -4.73 -3.21
CA ALA A 88 14.84 -3.81 -3.86
C ALA A 88 16.25 -4.41 -3.85
N VAL A 89 16.83 -4.54 -5.02
CA VAL A 89 18.18 -5.10 -5.20
C VAL A 89 19.10 -4.03 -5.78
N LEU A 90 20.06 -3.60 -4.99
CA LEU A 90 21.14 -2.73 -5.46
C LEU A 90 22.14 -3.58 -6.23
N TYR A 91 22.31 -3.35 -7.53
CA TYR A 91 23.18 -4.19 -8.34
C TYR A 91 24.32 -3.47 -9.03
N ASP A 92 24.26 -2.13 -9.17
CA ASP A 92 25.31 -1.34 -9.76
C ASP A 92 25.24 0.13 -9.29
N GLY A 93 26.22 0.91 -9.66
CA GLY A 93 26.32 2.32 -9.39
C GLY A 93 27.70 2.87 -9.61
N SER A 94 27.95 4.04 -9.08
CA SER A 94 29.26 4.65 -9.03
C SER A 94 29.43 5.57 -7.81
N TYR A 95 30.64 5.90 -7.46
CA TYR A 95 30.94 6.81 -6.37
C TYR A 95 32.03 7.79 -6.74
N HIS A 96 32.11 8.89 -6.01
CA HIS A 96 33.19 9.86 -6.12
C HIS A 96 34.02 9.84 -4.84
N PRO A 97 35.37 9.73 -4.90
CA PRO A 97 36.23 9.55 -3.70
C PRO A 97 36.08 10.66 -2.66
N VAL A 98 35.71 11.87 -3.06
CA VAL A 98 35.61 13.05 -2.18
C VAL A 98 34.16 13.44 -1.91
N ASP A 99 33.29 13.41 -2.92
CA ASP A 99 31.94 13.98 -2.86
C ASP A 99 30.84 12.96 -2.47
N SER A 100 31.17 11.67 -2.43
CA SER A 100 30.20 10.66 -2.00
C SER A 100 30.04 10.68 -0.50
N ASN A 101 28.79 10.68 -0.06
CA ASN A 101 28.39 10.63 1.34
C ASN A 101 27.02 9.94 1.51
N ASP A 102 26.65 9.67 2.75
CA ASP A 102 25.42 8.95 3.08
C ASP A 102 24.15 9.65 2.55
N MET A 103 24.10 10.96 2.65
CA MET A 103 22.95 11.74 2.19
C MET A 103 22.79 11.68 0.67
N ALA A 104 23.90 11.73 -0.06
CA ALA A 104 23.90 11.63 -1.51
C ALA A 104 23.37 10.27 -1.98
N PHE A 105 23.78 9.17 -1.33
CA PHE A 105 23.26 7.83 -1.65
C PHE A 105 21.81 7.62 -1.21
N GLN A 106 21.36 8.18 -0.10
CA GLN A 106 19.94 8.19 0.27
C GLN A 106 19.10 8.92 -0.79
N THR A 107 19.58 10.05 -1.26
CA THR A 107 18.90 10.83 -2.31
C THR A 107 18.89 10.09 -3.64
N ALA A 108 20.02 9.50 -4.06
CA ALA A 108 20.10 8.68 -5.27
C ALA A 108 19.12 7.50 -5.23
N ALA A 109 19.02 6.81 -4.11
CA ALA A 109 18.07 5.72 -3.90
C ALA A 109 16.62 6.19 -4.05
N ARG A 110 16.27 7.32 -3.45
CA ARG A 110 14.95 7.94 -3.60
C ARG A 110 14.64 8.30 -5.05
N LEU A 111 15.60 8.83 -5.78
CA LEU A 111 15.43 9.16 -7.21
C LEU A 111 15.22 7.91 -8.06
N ALA A 112 15.95 6.82 -7.78
CA ALA A 112 15.73 5.52 -8.43
C ALA A 112 14.31 4.99 -8.15
N TYR A 113 13.83 5.08 -6.92
CA TYR A 113 12.46 4.73 -6.56
C TYR A 113 11.43 5.55 -7.35
N GLN A 114 11.59 6.86 -7.40
CA GLN A 114 10.68 7.76 -8.12
C GLN A 114 10.69 7.54 -9.63
N ASP A 115 11.81 7.11 -10.19
CA ASP A 115 11.90 6.74 -11.61
C ASP A 115 11.27 5.38 -11.92
N GLY A 116 11.52 4.39 -11.09
CA GLY A 116 11.20 2.98 -11.35
C GLY A 116 9.78 2.58 -10.99
N ILE A 117 9.28 2.96 -9.83
CA ILE A 117 7.99 2.50 -9.31
C ILE A 117 6.81 2.85 -10.24
N PRO A 118 6.71 4.05 -10.84
CA PRO A 118 5.64 4.34 -11.79
C PRO A 118 5.61 3.42 -13.02
N LYS A 119 6.76 2.87 -13.41
CA LYS A 119 6.92 1.96 -14.56
C LYS A 119 6.66 0.49 -14.21
N ALA A 120 6.57 0.18 -12.92
CA ALA A 120 6.42 -1.19 -12.40
C ALA A 120 4.95 -1.64 -12.25
N LYS A 121 4.03 -1.04 -12.97
CA LYS A 121 2.57 -1.30 -12.91
C LYS A 121 2.06 -1.20 -11.47
N PRO A 122 2.15 -0.03 -10.83
CA PRO A 122 1.66 0.16 -9.48
C PRO A 122 0.15 -0.01 -9.41
N THR A 123 -0.35 -0.56 -8.31
CA THR A 123 -1.76 -0.77 -8.03
C THR A 123 -2.08 -0.42 -6.59
N ILE A 124 -3.36 -0.21 -6.30
CA ILE A 124 -3.85 0.08 -4.95
C ILE A 124 -4.48 -1.17 -4.36
N LEU A 125 -4.08 -1.50 -3.13
CA LEU A 125 -4.68 -2.55 -2.33
C LEU A 125 -5.63 -1.95 -1.31
N GLU A 126 -6.80 -2.57 -1.16
CA GLU A 126 -7.76 -2.23 -0.13
C GLU A 126 -7.90 -3.35 0.91
N PRO A 127 -8.10 -3.00 2.21
CA PRO A 127 -8.32 -3.99 3.24
C PRO A 127 -9.71 -4.62 3.11
N ILE A 128 -9.76 -5.95 3.15
CA ILE A 128 -10.99 -6.74 3.19
C ILE A 128 -11.22 -7.23 4.60
N GLY A 129 -12.44 -7.07 5.10
CA GLY A 129 -12.88 -7.53 6.41
C GLY A 129 -13.90 -8.67 6.32
N LEU A 130 -13.88 -9.55 7.30
CA LEU A 130 -14.95 -10.52 7.53
C LEU A 130 -16.02 -9.86 8.41
N LEU A 131 -17.16 -9.57 7.81
CA LEU A 131 -18.35 -9.06 8.49
C LEU A 131 -19.17 -10.25 8.99
N LYS A 132 -19.49 -10.22 10.28
CA LYS A 132 -20.54 -11.07 10.88
C LYS A 132 -21.62 -10.16 11.43
N VAL A 133 -22.82 -10.25 10.89
CA VAL A 133 -23.95 -9.44 11.31
C VAL A 133 -25.09 -10.34 11.74
N THR A 134 -25.61 -10.09 12.95
CA THR A 134 -26.74 -10.82 13.52
C THR A 134 -27.95 -9.90 13.60
N ILE A 135 -29.04 -10.30 12.98
CA ILE A 135 -30.26 -9.51 12.76
C ILE A 135 -31.51 -10.34 12.93
N PRO A 136 -32.69 -9.74 13.20
CA PRO A 136 -33.95 -10.45 13.11
C PRO A 136 -34.23 -10.95 11.70
N ASP A 137 -34.91 -12.10 11.59
CA ASP A 137 -35.29 -12.72 10.30
C ASP A 137 -35.95 -11.74 9.33
N ALA A 138 -36.81 -10.88 9.84
CA ALA A 138 -37.54 -9.89 9.03
C ALA A 138 -36.66 -8.88 8.31
N ASN A 139 -35.43 -8.68 8.75
CA ASN A 139 -34.48 -7.72 8.17
C ASN A 139 -33.47 -8.37 7.21
N LEU A 140 -33.53 -9.68 6.99
CA LEU A 140 -32.56 -10.39 6.18
C LEU A 140 -32.43 -9.84 4.77
N GLY A 141 -33.54 -9.58 4.09
CA GLY A 141 -33.53 -9.05 2.72
C GLY A 141 -32.85 -7.68 2.59
N ASP A 142 -33.13 -6.79 3.53
CA ASP A 142 -32.51 -5.45 3.54
C ASP A 142 -30.99 -5.53 3.77
N ILE A 143 -30.57 -6.37 4.71
CA ILE A 143 -29.15 -6.59 5.02
C ILE A 143 -28.40 -7.24 3.85
N MET A 144 -28.98 -8.24 3.22
CA MET A 144 -28.39 -8.89 2.04
C MET A 144 -28.22 -7.90 0.89
N SER A 145 -29.22 -7.06 0.66
CA SER A 145 -29.17 -6.00 -0.36
C SER A 145 -28.13 -4.93 -0.03
N ASP A 146 -28.04 -4.50 1.23
CA ASP A 146 -27.07 -3.51 1.69
C ASP A 146 -25.62 -4.03 1.49
N ILE A 147 -25.35 -5.26 1.91
CA ILE A 147 -24.02 -5.88 1.78
C ILE A 147 -23.60 -5.98 0.31
N SER A 148 -24.46 -6.51 -0.55
CA SER A 148 -24.09 -6.80 -1.95
C SER A 148 -24.11 -5.56 -2.84
N SER A 149 -25.10 -4.67 -2.69
CA SER A 149 -25.29 -3.54 -3.60
C SER A 149 -24.58 -2.26 -3.14
N LYS A 150 -24.63 -1.96 -1.83
CA LYS A 150 -24.06 -0.72 -1.30
C LYS A 150 -22.61 -0.86 -0.86
N ARG A 151 -22.22 -2.03 -0.35
CA ARG A 151 -20.90 -2.23 0.28
C ARG A 151 -19.94 -3.11 -0.51
N ARG A 152 -20.30 -3.51 -1.73
CA ARG A 152 -19.49 -4.37 -2.57
C ARG A 152 -19.08 -5.69 -1.89
N GLY A 153 -19.93 -6.17 -0.97
CA GLY A 153 -19.65 -7.36 -0.18
C GLY A 153 -20.05 -8.64 -0.90
N THR A 154 -19.40 -9.74 -0.52
CA THR A 154 -19.71 -11.09 -0.96
C THR A 154 -20.16 -11.91 0.23
N VAL A 155 -21.40 -12.40 0.21
CA VAL A 155 -21.95 -13.25 1.26
C VAL A 155 -21.31 -14.64 1.17
N LEU A 156 -20.77 -15.12 2.29
CA LEU A 156 -20.14 -16.44 2.39
C LEU A 156 -21.08 -17.50 2.95
N GLY A 157 -21.98 -17.11 3.85
CA GLY A 157 -22.90 -18.03 4.50
C GLY A 157 -23.88 -17.35 5.43
N MET A 158 -24.85 -18.13 5.88
CA MET A 158 -25.89 -17.70 6.83
C MET A 158 -26.21 -18.82 7.79
N THR A 159 -26.51 -18.46 9.03
CA THR A 159 -27.05 -19.37 10.04
C THR A 159 -28.26 -18.74 10.69
N ALA A 160 -29.31 -19.57 10.93
CA ALA A 160 -30.53 -19.15 11.58
C ALA A 160 -30.65 -19.79 12.95
N GLU A 161 -30.98 -19.01 13.97
CA GLU A 161 -31.19 -19.48 15.34
C GLU A 161 -32.18 -18.56 16.07
N ASP A 162 -33.21 -19.13 16.64
CA ASP A 162 -34.20 -18.45 17.50
C ASP A 162 -34.78 -17.15 16.92
N GLY A 163 -35.13 -17.13 15.62
CA GLY A 163 -35.71 -15.96 14.95
C GLY A 163 -34.70 -14.88 14.60
N MET A 164 -33.41 -15.18 14.72
CA MET A 164 -32.29 -14.34 14.30
C MET A 164 -31.50 -15.00 13.18
N GLN A 165 -30.94 -14.17 12.30
CA GLN A 165 -30.04 -14.60 11.23
C GLN A 165 -28.65 -14.03 11.49
N THR A 166 -27.63 -14.86 11.36
CA THR A 166 -26.23 -14.40 11.31
C THR A 166 -25.72 -14.55 9.90
N VAL A 167 -25.39 -13.45 9.25
CA VAL A 167 -24.80 -13.40 7.91
C VAL A 167 -23.32 -13.19 8.02
N GLU A 168 -22.53 -14.02 7.32
CA GLU A 168 -21.10 -13.85 7.16
C GLU A 168 -20.80 -13.38 5.74
N ALA A 169 -20.04 -12.31 5.61
CA ALA A 169 -19.66 -11.72 4.33
C ALA A 169 -18.26 -11.13 4.35
N GLU A 170 -17.58 -11.16 3.22
CA GLU A 170 -16.36 -10.38 3.02
C GLU A 170 -16.73 -9.03 2.41
N VAL A 171 -16.25 -7.96 3.03
CA VAL A 171 -16.54 -6.58 2.60
C VAL A 171 -15.27 -5.74 2.57
N PRO A 172 -15.12 -4.82 1.62
CA PRO A 172 -14.08 -3.82 1.69
C PRO A 172 -14.28 -2.93 2.92
N MET A 173 -13.27 -2.81 3.77
CA MET A 173 -13.42 -2.08 5.04
C MET A 173 -13.67 -0.58 4.83
N ALA A 174 -13.27 -0.03 3.67
CA ALA A 174 -13.60 1.35 3.30
C ALA A 174 -15.10 1.61 3.21
N GLU A 175 -15.92 0.59 2.93
CA GLU A 175 -17.38 0.70 2.81
C GLU A 175 -18.11 0.57 4.16
N MET A 176 -17.38 0.39 5.26
CA MET A 176 -17.94 0.13 6.59
C MET A 176 -18.07 1.36 7.48
N GLY A 177 -17.66 2.55 6.99
CA GLY A 177 -17.58 3.76 7.81
C GLY A 177 -18.88 4.20 8.48
N SER A 178 -20.03 3.99 7.82
CA SER A 178 -21.36 4.35 8.34
C SER A 178 -22.17 3.15 8.87
N TYR A 179 -21.58 1.95 8.88
CA TYR A 179 -22.35 0.72 9.09
C TYR A 179 -23.10 0.65 10.42
N THR A 180 -22.53 1.18 11.49
CA THR A 180 -23.19 1.23 12.80
C THR A 180 -24.52 1.98 12.73
N ILE A 181 -24.53 3.11 12.03
CA ILE A 181 -25.73 3.95 11.90
C ILE A 181 -26.74 3.27 10.97
N ASP A 182 -26.26 2.79 9.83
CA ASP A 182 -27.09 2.14 8.82
C ASP A 182 -27.77 0.87 9.38
N LEU A 183 -27.00 0.04 10.09
CA LEU A 183 -27.55 -1.18 10.74
C LEU A 183 -28.62 -0.87 11.77
N ARG A 184 -28.37 0.15 12.61
CA ARG A 184 -29.39 0.60 13.60
C ARG A 184 -30.65 1.06 12.92
N SER A 185 -30.52 1.81 11.84
CA SER A 185 -31.70 2.29 11.07
C SER A 185 -32.49 1.13 10.46
N MET A 186 -31.82 0.19 9.79
CA MET A 186 -32.45 -0.95 9.13
C MET A 186 -33.11 -1.92 10.09
N THR A 187 -32.55 -2.10 11.28
CA THR A 187 -33.03 -3.11 12.27
C THR A 187 -33.74 -2.52 13.48
N GLN A 188 -33.97 -1.20 13.50
CA GLN A 188 -34.52 -0.48 14.66
C GLN A 188 -33.71 -0.75 15.94
N GLY A 189 -32.40 -0.82 15.83
CA GLY A 189 -31.47 -1.06 16.93
C GLY A 189 -31.31 -2.52 17.37
N ARG A 190 -31.94 -3.47 16.69
CA ARG A 190 -31.92 -4.90 17.07
C ARG A 190 -30.80 -5.71 16.44
N GLY A 191 -30.03 -5.10 15.56
CA GLY A 191 -28.86 -5.74 14.91
C GLY A 191 -27.58 -5.48 15.64
N SER A 192 -26.65 -6.43 15.53
CA SER A 192 -25.27 -6.31 15.99
C SER A 192 -24.30 -6.86 14.95
N PHE A 193 -23.07 -6.35 14.93
CA PHE A 193 -22.06 -6.84 14.00
C PHE A 193 -20.64 -6.78 14.57
N SER A 194 -19.78 -7.55 13.94
CA SER A 194 -18.32 -7.44 14.05
C SER A 194 -17.71 -7.47 12.66
N CYS A 195 -16.65 -6.71 12.44
CA CYS A 195 -15.87 -6.73 11.20
C CYS A 195 -14.41 -6.85 11.55
N LYS A 196 -13.77 -7.93 11.10
CA LYS A 196 -12.36 -8.23 11.36
C LYS A 196 -11.58 -8.24 10.07
N PHE A 197 -10.40 -7.61 10.08
CA PHE A 197 -9.49 -7.65 8.95
C PHE A 197 -9.10 -9.08 8.58
N VAL A 198 -9.11 -9.39 7.28
CA VAL A 198 -8.71 -10.69 6.73
C VAL A 198 -7.44 -10.56 5.90
N ARG A 199 -7.46 -9.71 4.88
CA ARG A 199 -6.35 -9.53 3.93
C ARG A 199 -6.49 -8.25 3.14
N TYR A 200 -5.43 -7.91 2.41
CA TYR A 200 -5.48 -6.89 1.35
C TYR A 200 -5.79 -7.54 0.00
N GLU A 201 -6.57 -6.86 -0.82
CA GLU A 201 -6.85 -7.21 -2.21
C GLU A 201 -6.70 -6.00 -3.12
N GLU A 202 -6.38 -6.25 -4.41
CA GLU A 202 -6.36 -5.20 -5.42
C GLU A 202 -7.75 -4.57 -5.55
N ALA A 203 -7.81 -3.25 -5.38
CA ALA A 203 -9.06 -2.52 -5.53
C ALA A 203 -9.51 -2.49 -7.00
N PRO A 204 -10.82 -2.54 -7.29
CA PRO A 204 -11.32 -2.35 -8.65
C PRO A 204 -10.87 -1.02 -9.25
N GLY A 205 -10.71 -0.95 -10.57
CA GLY A 205 -10.17 0.22 -11.26
C GLY A 205 -10.91 1.53 -10.95
N ASN A 206 -12.24 1.50 -10.88
CA ASN A 206 -13.05 2.66 -10.50
C ASN A 206 -12.81 3.13 -9.07
N VAL A 207 -12.56 2.21 -8.14
CA VAL A 207 -12.23 2.53 -6.75
C VAL A 207 -10.82 3.13 -6.67
N GLN A 208 -9.84 2.56 -7.37
CA GLN A 208 -8.49 3.10 -7.45
C GLN A 208 -8.49 4.52 -7.99
N GLN A 209 -9.22 4.77 -9.08
CA GLN A 209 -9.33 6.11 -9.67
C GLN A 209 -9.89 7.13 -8.69
N LYS A 210 -10.96 6.77 -7.97
CA LYS A 210 -11.54 7.63 -6.94
C LYS A 210 -10.54 7.97 -5.84
N VAL A 211 -9.81 6.98 -5.33
CA VAL A 211 -8.78 7.18 -4.29
C VAL A 211 -7.68 8.12 -4.78
N ILE A 212 -7.22 7.96 -6.01
CA ILE A 212 -6.19 8.81 -6.61
C ILE A 212 -6.69 10.25 -6.77
N GLU A 213 -7.92 10.45 -7.22
CA GLU A 213 -8.52 11.78 -7.39
C GLU A 213 -8.72 12.49 -6.04
N GLU A 214 -9.17 11.77 -5.01
CA GLU A 214 -9.31 12.32 -3.66
C GLU A 214 -7.95 12.76 -3.10
N ALA A 215 -6.91 11.93 -3.25
CA ALA A 215 -5.57 12.25 -2.79
C ALA A 215 -4.97 13.47 -3.51
N LYS A 216 -5.25 13.67 -4.80
CA LYS A 216 -4.83 14.87 -5.54
C LYS A 216 -5.50 16.12 -4.98
N LYS A 217 -6.80 16.08 -4.69
CA LYS A 217 -7.53 17.23 -4.12
C LYS A 217 -7.00 17.62 -2.75
N GLU A 218 -6.61 16.65 -1.93
CA GLU A 218 -6.02 16.91 -0.61
C GLU A 218 -4.61 17.54 -0.69
N GLN A 219 -3.87 17.25 -1.76
CA GLN A 219 -2.54 17.84 -1.99
C GLN A 219 -2.60 19.29 -2.56
N GLU A 220 -3.71 19.64 -3.21
CA GLU A 220 -3.95 20.96 -3.79
C GLU A 220 -4.64 21.94 -2.83
N ALA A 221 -5.15 21.46 -1.70
CA ALA A 221 -5.83 22.24 -0.67
C ALA A 221 -4.87 22.70 0.44
#